data_d65d7e59b2d180ca6f498cde75891f32
#
_entry.id   d65d7e59b2d180ca6f498cde75891f32
#
_cell.length_a   1.000
_cell.length_b   1.000
_cell.length_c   1.000
_cell.angle_alpha   90.00
_cell.angle_beta   90.00
_cell.angle_gamma   90.00
#
_symmetry.space_group_name_H-M   'P 1'
#
loop_
_entity.id
_entity.type
_entity.pdbx_description
1 polymer ?
#
loop_
_entity_poly.entity_id
_entity_poly.type
_entity_poly.pdbx_seq_one_letter_code
_entity_poly.pdbx_strand_id
1 'polypeptide(L)'
;MRMRRRGVEARLVLDEARPEIDRTLVRNIALAQSWLDLVHAGESFDAIAAAQGRSKNRIQQMIHLAFLAPDVVESILRGAQPLGLTSEWLKTRRLPARWDEQRRLFATL
;
A
#
# COMPACT_ATOMS: atom_id res chain seq x y z
N MET A 1 24.62 -10.25 -3.72
CA MET A 1 24.52 -11.11 -3.63
C MET A 1 24.62 -11.45 -3.75
N ARG A 2 24.70 -10.88 -3.37
CA ARG A 2 24.70 -11.63 -3.39
C ARG A 2 24.63 -12.29 -3.54
N MET A 3 24.89 -12.19 -3.36
CA MET A 3 24.68 -13.14 -3.50
C MET A 3 24.73 -13.69 -3.50
N ARG A 4 24.94 -13.41 -3.36
CA ARG A 4 24.81 -14.22 -3.47
C ARG A 4 24.64 -14.95 -3.61
N ARG A 5 24.72 -14.90 -3.56
CA ARG A 5 24.38 -15.78 -3.80
C ARG A 5 24.27 -16.62 -3.81
N ARG A 6 24.42 -16.77 -3.67
CA ARG A 6 24.07 -17.78 -3.78
C ARG A 6 23.77 -18.68 -3.71
N GLY A 7 23.83 -18.41 -3.51
CA GLY A 7 23.61 -19.40 -3.49
C GLY A 7 23.10 -19.62 -3.63
N VAL A 8 23.08 -19.09 -3.50
CA VAL A 8 22.45 -19.60 -3.60
C VAL A 8 21.83 -19.74 -4.18
N GLU A 9 21.61 -19.70 -4.33
CA GLU A 9 20.96 -20.14 -4.78
C GLU A 9 20.30 -20.53 -4.76
N ALA A 10 20.35 -20.82 -4.75
CA ALA A 10 19.73 -21.50 -4.64
C ALA A 10 19.18 -21.48 -4.04
N ARG A 11 19.09 -21.03 -3.78
CA ARG A 11 18.51 -21.16 -3.20
C ARG A 11 17.73 -20.70 -3.40
N LEU A 12 17.64 -20.09 -3.72
CA LEU A 12 16.92 -19.95 -4.01
C LEU A 12 16.16 -20.03 -4.19
N VAL A 13 16.38 -20.05 -4.12
CA VAL A 13 15.23 -20.22 -4.84
C VAL A 13 13.97 -20.64 -4.17
N LEU A 14 14.04 -21.42 -3.38
CA LEU A 14 12.89 -21.83 -2.63
C LEU A 14 12.35 -20.78 -1.73
N ASP A 15 13.19 -19.85 -1.37
CA ASP A 15 12.76 -18.73 -0.57
C ASP A 15 11.86 -17.81 -1.32
N GLU A 16 11.89 -17.91 -2.60
CA GLU A 16 11.05 -17.06 -3.39
C GLU A 16 9.59 -17.35 -3.19
N ALA A 17 9.24 -18.50 -2.66
CA ALA A 17 7.86 -18.77 -2.35
C ALA A 17 7.39 -18.12 -1.07
N ARG A 18 8.28 -17.57 -0.28
CA ARG A 18 7.91 -16.92 0.98
C ARG A 18 7.37 -15.54 0.70
N PRO A 19 6.23 -15.17 1.30
CA PRO A 19 5.72 -13.82 1.15
C PRO A 19 6.67 -12.82 1.79
N GLU A 20 6.79 -11.67 1.16
CA GLU A 20 7.55 -10.57 1.73
C GLU A 20 6.63 -9.39 1.96
N ILE A 21 6.75 -8.77 3.12
CA ILE A 21 5.94 -7.62 3.47
C ILE A 21 6.51 -6.39 2.79
N ASP A 22 5.67 -5.69 2.04
CA ASP A 22 6.03 -4.41 1.44
C ASP A 22 5.89 -3.33 2.51
N ARG A 23 7.00 -2.99 3.15
CA ARG A 23 6.98 -2.06 4.28
C ARG A 23 6.55 -0.66 3.89
N THR A 24 6.90 -0.24 2.68
CA THR A 24 6.49 1.07 2.17
C THR A 24 4.98 1.13 2.01
N LEU A 25 4.40 0.09 1.45
CA LEU A 25 2.96 0.02 1.26
C LEU A 25 2.23 -0.02 2.59
N VAL A 26 2.71 -0.82 3.53
CA VAL A 26 2.11 -0.90 4.87
C VAL A 26 2.14 0.47 5.56
N ARG A 27 3.29 1.15 5.50
CA ARG A 27 3.42 2.46 6.10
C ARG A 27 2.47 3.47 5.46
N ASN A 28 2.36 3.44 4.14
CA ASN A 28 1.48 4.37 3.44
C ASN A 28 0.02 4.16 3.80
N ILE A 29 -0.40 2.89 3.98
CA ILE A 29 -1.75 2.57 4.41
C ILE A 29 -1.99 3.12 5.82
N ALA A 30 -1.04 2.92 6.73
CA ALA A 30 -1.17 3.40 8.10
C ALA A 30 -1.26 4.93 8.15
N LEU A 31 -0.44 5.62 7.34
CA LEU A 31 -0.50 7.06 7.25
C LEU A 31 -1.85 7.53 6.72
N ALA A 32 -2.34 6.88 5.67
CA ALA A 32 -3.63 7.24 5.08
C ALA A 32 -4.75 7.10 6.10
N GLN A 33 -4.73 6.04 6.89
CA GLN A 33 -5.75 5.83 7.91
C GLN A 33 -5.69 6.90 8.98
N SER A 34 -4.49 7.28 9.42
CA SER A 34 -4.35 8.34 10.42
C SER A 34 -4.81 9.70 9.87
N TRP A 35 -4.55 9.97 8.60
CA TRP A 35 -5.01 11.22 7.98
C TRP A 35 -6.52 11.22 7.84
N LEU A 36 -7.12 10.09 7.52
CA LEU A 36 -8.58 10.00 7.45
C LEU A 36 -9.21 10.28 8.80
N ASP A 37 -8.61 9.77 9.88
CA ASP A 37 -9.07 10.06 11.24
C ASP A 37 -9.02 11.57 11.51
N LEU A 38 -7.97 12.24 11.06
CA LEU A 38 -7.86 13.70 11.22
C LEU A 38 -8.95 14.42 10.44
N VAL A 39 -9.23 13.97 9.22
CA VAL A 39 -10.32 14.55 8.42
C VAL A 39 -11.65 14.40 9.15
N HIS A 40 -11.92 13.22 9.70
CA HIS A 40 -13.13 12.99 10.46
C HIS A 40 -13.21 13.85 11.72
N ALA A 41 -12.06 14.24 12.26
CA ALA A 41 -12.00 15.14 13.41
C ALA A 41 -12.12 16.62 13.03
N GLY A 42 -12.23 16.93 11.74
CA GLY A 42 -12.45 18.29 11.27
C GLY A 42 -11.22 18.96 10.68
N GLU A 43 -10.09 18.26 10.56
CA GLU A 43 -8.88 18.84 9.97
C GLU A 43 -9.03 18.97 8.47
N SER A 44 -8.50 20.05 7.91
CA SER A 44 -8.49 20.22 6.46
C SER A 44 -7.27 19.52 5.85
N PHE A 45 -7.35 19.25 4.55
CA PHE A 45 -6.19 18.69 3.83
C PHE A 45 -5.00 19.65 3.90
N ASP A 46 -5.26 20.95 3.85
CA ASP A 46 -4.17 21.94 3.94
C ASP A 46 -3.46 21.85 5.29
N ALA A 47 -4.22 21.71 6.37
CA ALA A 47 -3.65 21.60 7.71
C ALA A 47 -2.84 20.32 7.87
N ILE A 48 -3.36 19.20 7.33
CA ILE A 48 -2.65 17.91 7.38
C ILE A 48 -1.36 18.02 6.58
N ALA A 49 -1.42 18.59 5.38
CA ALA A 49 -0.25 18.75 4.52
C ALA A 49 0.83 19.56 5.21
N ALA A 50 0.45 20.66 5.85
CA ALA A 50 1.40 21.50 6.56
C ALA A 50 2.06 20.74 7.71
N ALA A 51 1.28 20.01 8.48
CA ALA A 51 1.80 19.25 9.63
C ALA A 51 2.72 18.11 9.19
N GLN A 52 2.44 17.51 8.02
CA GLN A 52 3.22 16.37 7.52
C GLN A 52 4.40 16.78 6.65
N GLY A 53 4.52 18.07 6.32
CA GLY A 53 5.56 18.52 5.41
C GLY A 53 5.40 17.97 4.01
N ARG A 54 4.15 17.78 3.57
CA ARG A 54 3.83 17.22 2.24
C ARG A 54 2.86 18.15 1.53
N SER A 55 2.75 18.00 0.21
CA SER A 55 1.80 18.79 -0.55
C SER A 55 0.37 18.28 -0.33
N LYS A 56 -0.59 19.17 -0.50
CA LYS A 56 -2.00 18.79 -0.43
C LYS A 56 -2.34 17.70 -1.42
N ASN A 57 -1.79 17.78 -2.64
CA ASN A 57 -2.00 16.76 -3.66
C ASN A 57 -1.52 15.39 -3.19
N ARG A 58 -0.38 15.35 -2.51
CA ARG A 58 0.18 14.10 -2.02
C ARG A 58 -0.75 13.47 -0.97
N ILE A 59 -1.28 14.29 -0.07
CA ILE A 59 -2.24 13.82 0.93
C ILE A 59 -3.48 13.24 0.24
N GLN A 60 -4.02 13.97 -0.74
CA GLN A 60 -5.22 13.53 -1.45
C GLN A 60 -4.99 12.24 -2.25
N GLN A 61 -3.81 12.07 -2.83
CA GLN A 61 -3.46 10.85 -3.55
C GLN A 61 -3.36 9.65 -2.63
N MET A 62 -2.78 9.84 -1.46
CA MET A 62 -2.52 8.74 -0.55
C MET A 62 -3.71 8.35 0.31
N ILE A 63 -4.61 9.29 0.59
CA ILE A 63 -5.70 9.03 1.54
C ILE A 63 -6.65 7.94 1.03
N HIS A 64 -6.67 7.70 -0.28
CA HIS A 64 -7.47 6.63 -0.85
C HIS A 64 -7.10 5.25 -0.31
N LEU A 65 -5.86 5.10 0.15
CA LEU A 65 -5.42 3.83 0.72
C LEU A 65 -6.19 3.46 1.98
N ALA A 66 -6.79 4.44 2.66
CA ALA A 66 -7.62 4.19 3.83
C ALA A 66 -8.94 3.51 3.48
N PHE A 67 -9.29 3.46 2.19
CA PHE A 67 -10.54 2.87 1.72
C PHE A 67 -10.35 1.50 1.07
N LEU A 68 -9.16 0.93 1.18
CA LEU A 68 -8.91 -0.43 0.68
C LEU A 68 -9.79 -1.43 1.43
N ALA A 69 -10.26 -2.46 0.73
CA ALA A 69 -11.05 -3.52 1.34
C ALA A 69 -10.25 -4.18 2.46
N PRO A 70 -10.89 -4.53 3.59
CA PRO A 70 -10.16 -5.09 4.73
C PRO A 70 -9.37 -6.35 4.43
N ASP A 71 -9.89 -7.23 3.56
CA ASP A 71 -9.18 -8.45 3.19
C ASP A 71 -7.95 -8.13 2.33
N VAL A 72 -8.02 -7.08 1.52
CA VAL A 72 -6.87 -6.62 0.75
C VAL A 72 -5.78 -6.09 1.69
N VAL A 73 -6.17 -5.28 2.68
CA VAL A 73 -5.23 -4.77 3.68
C VAL A 73 -4.59 -5.92 4.43
N GLU A 74 -5.38 -6.91 4.82
CA GLU A 74 -4.85 -8.07 5.53
C GLU A 74 -3.83 -8.83 4.68
N SER A 75 -4.12 -9.01 3.40
CA SER A 75 -3.16 -9.65 2.48
C SER A 75 -1.86 -8.88 2.43
N ILE A 76 -1.93 -7.56 2.36
CA ILE A 76 -0.74 -6.71 2.32
C ILE A 76 0.06 -6.85 3.61
N LEU A 77 -0.63 -6.88 4.75
CA LEU A 77 0.05 -7.03 6.05
C LEU A 77 0.76 -8.36 6.17
N ARG A 78 0.28 -9.39 5.48
CA ARG A 78 0.92 -10.70 5.48
C ARG A 78 1.92 -10.89 4.35
N GLY A 79 2.10 -9.88 3.50
CA GLY A 79 2.98 -9.99 2.35
C GLY A 79 2.43 -10.89 1.25
N ALA A 80 1.12 -11.10 1.23
CA ALA A 80 0.47 -12.02 0.29
C ALA A 80 -0.28 -11.29 -0.83
N GLN A 81 -0.05 -9.99 -1.01
CA GLN A 81 -0.69 -9.24 -2.07
C GLN A 81 -0.15 -9.64 -3.44
N PRO A 82 -0.90 -9.41 -4.52
CA PRO A 82 -0.40 -9.66 -5.87
C PRO A 82 0.88 -8.88 -6.15
N LEU A 83 1.76 -9.46 -6.95
CA LEU A 83 3.06 -8.84 -7.25
C LEU A 83 2.92 -7.46 -7.89
N GLY A 84 1.88 -7.26 -8.68
CA GLY A 84 1.66 -5.98 -9.35
C GLY A 84 1.08 -4.91 -8.44
N LEU A 85 0.64 -5.27 -7.24
CA LEU A 85 0.05 -4.31 -6.31
C LEU A 85 1.16 -3.69 -5.46
N THR A 86 1.66 -2.57 -5.93
CA THR A 86 2.77 -1.85 -5.29
C THR A 86 2.33 -0.46 -4.91
N SER A 87 3.12 0.21 -4.07
CA SER A 87 2.84 1.60 -3.71
C SER A 87 2.91 2.51 -4.94
N GLU A 88 3.80 2.19 -5.89
CA GLU A 88 3.92 2.95 -7.14
C GLU A 88 2.64 2.83 -7.97
N TRP A 89 2.11 1.62 -8.12
CA TRP A 89 0.88 1.38 -8.88
C TRP A 89 -0.28 2.14 -8.23
N LEU A 90 -0.40 2.07 -6.91
CA LEU A 90 -1.47 2.74 -6.18
C LEU A 90 -1.38 4.26 -6.24
N LYS A 91 -0.17 4.78 -6.41
CA LYS A 91 0.05 6.21 -6.52
C LYS A 91 -0.58 6.81 -7.78
N THR A 92 -0.57 6.03 -8.87
CA THR A 92 -0.96 6.52 -10.19
C THR A 92 -2.36 6.10 -10.59
N ARG A 93 -3.05 5.33 -9.76
CA ARG A 93 -4.36 4.78 -10.11
C ARG A 93 -5.42 5.27 -9.13
N ARG A 94 -6.61 5.46 -9.66
CA ARG A 94 -7.76 5.78 -8.82
C ARG A 94 -8.42 4.46 -8.40
N LEU A 95 -8.57 4.28 -7.09
CA LEU A 95 -9.21 3.08 -6.56
C LEU A 95 -10.73 3.17 -6.70
N PRO A 96 -11.39 2.08 -7.11
CA PRO A 96 -12.85 2.03 -7.01
C PRO A 96 -13.30 2.16 -5.57
N ALA A 97 -14.44 2.80 -5.35
CA ALA A 97 -14.98 2.96 -4.00
C ALA A 97 -15.54 1.64 -3.47
N ARG A 98 -16.02 0.79 -4.35
CA ARG A 98 -16.61 -0.48 -3.95
C ARG A 98 -15.53 -1.53 -3.79
N TRP A 99 -15.63 -2.28 -2.69
CA TRP A 99 -14.62 -3.29 -2.36
C TRP A 99 -14.61 -4.46 -3.34
N ASP A 100 -15.79 -4.86 -3.85
CA ASP A 100 -15.84 -5.93 -4.84
C ASP A 100 -15.17 -5.53 -6.14
N GLU A 101 -15.27 -4.26 -6.52
CA GLU A 101 -14.59 -3.75 -7.70
C GLU A 101 -13.08 -3.68 -7.47
N GLN A 102 -12.66 -3.32 -6.26
CA GLN A 102 -11.25 -3.35 -5.92
C GLN A 102 -10.67 -4.77 -6.06
N ARG A 103 -11.41 -5.75 -5.55
CA ARG A 103 -10.97 -7.15 -5.64
C ARG A 103 -10.83 -7.61 -7.06
N ARG A 104 -11.79 -7.25 -7.92
CA ARG A 104 -11.71 -7.62 -9.33
C ARG A 104 -10.51 -6.96 -10.01
N LEU A 105 -10.27 -5.70 -9.70
CA LEU A 105 -9.14 -4.99 -10.27
C LEU A 105 -7.81 -5.61 -9.83
N PHE A 106 -7.68 -5.91 -8.54
CA PHE A 106 -6.44 -6.47 -8.01
C PHE A 106 -6.22 -7.90 -8.47
N ALA A 107 -7.27 -8.63 -8.80
CA ALA A 107 -7.13 -9.99 -9.31
C ALA A 107 -6.42 -10.04 -10.66
N THR A 108 -6.36 -8.91 -11.38
CA THR A 108 -5.64 -8.85 -12.65
C THR A 108 -4.15 -8.58 -12.47
N LEU A 109 -3.70 -8.30 -11.27
CA LEU A 109 -2.31 -8.00 -10.97
C LEU A 109 -1.56 -9.25 -10.56
#